data_c1de8af3b8c99b58715d2bc632dd3f24
#
_entry.id   c1de8af3b8c99b58715d2bc632dd3f24
#
_cell.length_a   1.000
_cell.length_b   1.000
_cell.length_c   1.000
_cell.angle_alpha   90.00
_cell.angle_beta   90.00
_cell.angle_gamma   90.00
#
_symmetry.space_group_name_H-M   'P 1'
#
loop_
_entity.id
_entity.type
_entity.pdbx_description
1 polymer ?
#
loop_
_entity_poly.entity_id
_entity_poly.type
_entity_poly.pdbx_seq_one_letter_code
_entity_poly.pdbx_strand_id
1 'polypeptide(L)'
;MTVLDSFNLAWRTVKGNKLRAGITIAIIAFGIMALIGIITAIEAMNQSLKESFSSMGANSFSIRYKDSRARMGPNNDEVTKTKRGLKEKKSNLNKPLRLEEVERFKALYSFPGAMVSVYRRGPGGQELRYEDRKTNPQILVWGGDENYLMVNGYTIEQGRNLNNLDVQSGRNVCLLGSNVATRLFGERPERSIDKIIKVGSTPYRVIGLLKSKGSSAMLRQDDVIVTSYSNVRRYANIGPTYLVGVSVTDINQLPVATDEATSVFRSIRKLEPKEDNNFVIEKSDKFAEMFIGFLSSITGAASAIGLITLIGAAIGLMNIMLVAVNERTKEVGLVKAIGGKSKYVRQQFLFESMIISLLGALFGIILGILVGNVFGIILDTGFVIPWAWVFIGIFICTIVGLVAGIYPAMKAAKLNPIVALRYE
;
A
#
# COMPACT_ATOMS: atom_id res chain seq x y z
N MET A 1 -14.16 -51.19 -10.64
CA MET A 1 -13.89 -49.79 -10.96
C MET A 1 -12.74 -49.27 -10.12
N THR A 2 -11.74 -48.72 -10.74
CA THR A 2 -10.62 -48.06 -10.05
C THR A 2 -10.97 -46.63 -9.72
N VAL A 3 -10.17 -45.94 -8.86
CA VAL A 3 -10.33 -44.48 -8.58
C VAL A 3 -10.18 -43.69 -9.85
N LEU A 4 -9.31 -44.11 -10.75
CA LEU A 4 -9.05 -43.51 -12.03
C LEU A 4 -10.28 -43.58 -12.97
N ASP A 5 -11.01 -44.70 -12.95
CA ASP A 5 -12.24 -44.86 -13.72
C ASP A 5 -13.33 -43.89 -13.27
N SER A 6 -13.42 -43.70 -11.91
CA SER A 6 -14.40 -42.78 -11.31
C SER A 6 -14.08 -41.30 -11.69
N PHE A 7 -12.79 -40.96 -11.74
CA PHE A 7 -12.36 -39.64 -12.21
C PHE A 7 -12.65 -39.39 -13.70
N ASN A 8 -12.31 -40.37 -14.56
CA ASN A 8 -12.58 -40.25 -16.01
C ASN A 8 -14.08 -40.17 -16.31
N LEU A 9 -14.89 -40.88 -15.53
CA LEU A 9 -16.34 -40.81 -15.67
C LEU A 9 -16.87 -39.44 -15.23
N ALA A 10 -16.38 -38.91 -14.12
CA ALA A 10 -16.73 -37.55 -13.66
C ALA A 10 -16.35 -36.48 -14.68
N TRP A 11 -15.15 -36.58 -15.26
CA TRP A 11 -14.71 -35.67 -16.33
C TRP A 11 -15.62 -35.72 -17.56
N ARG A 12 -15.98 -36.91 -18.03
CA ARG A 12 -16.92 -37.08 -19.16
C ARG A 12 -18.28 -36.49 -18.83
N THR A 13 -18.75 -36.65 -17.63
CA THR A 13 -20.04 -36.09 -17.18
C THR A 13 -20.05 -34.56 -17.19
N VAL A 14 -19.02 -33.94 -16.68
CA VAL A 14 -18.85 -32.45 -16.70
C VAL A 14 -18.81 -31.95 -18.15
N LYS A 15 -18.09 -32.65 -19.04
CA LYS A 15 -18.02 -32.32 -20.48
C LYS A 15 -19.33 -32.54 -21.23
N GLY A 16 -20.15 -33.51 -20.79
CA GLY A 16 -21.46 -33.83 -21.40
C GLY A 16 -22.52 -32.74 -21.11
N ASN A 17 -22.51 -32.15 -19.95
CA ASN A 17 -23.48 -31.12 -19.49
C ASN A 17 -22.89 -29.72 -19.47
N LYS A 18 -22.43 -29.23 -20.64
CA LYS A 18 -21.64 -27.98 -20.76
C LYS A 18 -22.34 -26.74 -20.18
N LEU A 19 -23.65 -26.59 -20.38
CA LEU A 19 -24.38 -25.41 -19.91
C LEU A 19 -24.43 -25.35 -18.38
N ARG A 20 -24.78 -26.46 -17.71
CA ARG A 20 -24.86 -26.54 -16.25
C ARG A 20 -23.49 -26.42 -15.61
N ALA A 21 -22.52 -27.15 -16.10
CA ALA A 21 -21.13 -27.09 -15.62
C ALA A 21 -20.56 -25.68 -15.83
N GLY A 22 -20.82 -25.06 -17.01
CA GLY A 22 -20.36 -23.71 -17.33
C GLY A 22 -20.91 -22.63 -16.38
N ILE A 23 -22.22 -22.66 -16.10
CA ILE A 23 -22.84 -21.72 -15.15
C ILE A 23 -22.23 -21.89 -13.75
N THR A 24 -22.06 -23.13 -13.29
CA THR A 24 -21.52 -23.42 -11.97
C THR A 24 -20.06 -22.99 -11.87
N ILE A 25 -19.25 -23.28 -12.88
CA ILE A 25 -17.87 -22.84 -12.99
C ILE A 25 -17.81 -21.31 -12.97
N ALA A 26 -18.70 -20.62 -13.70
CA ALA A 26 -18.74 -19.17 -13.74
C ALA A 26 -19.07 -18.56 -12.37
N ILE A 27 -20.03 -19.09 -11.62
CA ILE A 27 -20.39 -18.62 -10.28
C ILE A 27 -19.18 -18.69 -9.34
N ILE A 28 -18.47 -19.82 -9.33
CA ILE A 28 -17.27 -20.00 -8.51
C ILE A 28 -16.15 -19.09 -9.00
N ALA A 29 -15.96 -19.02 -10.33
CA ALA A 29 -14.92 -18.18 -10.94
C ALA A 29 -15.11 -16.69 -10.62
N PHE A 30 -16.33 -16.15 -10.67
CA PHE A 30 -16.60 -14.76 -10.31
C PHE A 30 -16.35 -14.50 -8.83
N GLY A 31 -16.68 -15.43 -7.93
CA GLY A 31 -16.37 -15.31 -6.50
C GLY A 31 -14.87 -15.25 -6.23
N ILE A 32 -14.11 -16.14 -6.85
CA ILE A 32 -12.63 -16.17 -6.75
C ILE A 32 -11.98 -14.97 -7.45
N MET A 33 -12.49 -14.58 -8.64
CA MET A 33 -12.02 -13.43 -9.38
C MET A 33 -12.09 -12.15 -8.52
N ALA A 34 -13.20 -11.93 -7.85
CA ALA A 34 -13.35 -10.76 -6.99
C ALA A 34 -12.33 -10.78 -5.84
N LEU A 35 -12.17 -11.91 -5.15
CA LEU A 35 -11.22 -12.05 -4.05
C LEU A 35 -9.78 -11.85 -4.52
N ILE A 36 -9.33 -12.59 -5.51
CA ILE A 36 -7.96 -12.53 -6.03
C ILE A 36 -7.68 -11.17 -6.68
N GLY A 37 -8.67 -10.59 -7.38
CA GLY A 37 -8.53 -9.27 -7.99
C GLY A 37 -8.26 -8.15 -6.97
N ILE A 38 -9.02 -8.11 -5.88
CA ILE A 38 -8.80 -7.15 -4.80
C ILE A 38 -7.44 -7.36 -4.15
N ILE A 39 -7.07 -8.60 -3.86
CA ILE A 39 -5.78 -8.94 -3.24
C ILE A 39 -4.61 -8.56 -4.17
N THR A 40 -4.72 -8.85 -5.46
CA THR A 40 -3.69 -8.47 -6.45
C THR A 40 -3.54 -6.94 -6.52
N ALA A 41 -4.64 -6.19 -6.50
CA ALA A 41 -4.60 -4.73 -6.47
C ALA A 41 -3.93 -4.19 -5.19
N ILE A 42 -4.22 -4.80 -4.03
CA ILE A 42 -3.59 -4.42 -2.75
C ILE A 42 -2.08 -4.75 -2.77
N GLU A 43 -1.68 -5.89 -3.31
CA GLU A 43 -0.27 -6.26 -3.40
C GLU A 43 0.50 -5.35 -4.36
N ALA A 44 -0.11 -4.94 -5.48
CA ALA A 44 0.44 -3.92 -6.36
C ALA A 44 0.63 -2.58 -5.63
N MET A 45 -0.35 -2.18 -4.83
CA MET A 45 -0.24 -0.97 -4.00
C MET A 45 0.86 -1.11 -2.93
N ASN A 46 0.97 -2.25 -2.26
CA ASN A 46 2.05 -2.53 -1.31
C ASN A 46 3.43 -2.45 -1.97
N GLN A 47 3.57 -2.98 -3.18
CA GLN A 47 4.82 -2.90 -3.93
C GLN A 47 5.16 -1.47 -4.31
N SER A 48 4.20 -0.70 -4.84
CA SER A 48 4.38 0.72 -5.14
C SER A 48 4.85 1.52 -3.93
N LEU A 49 4.26 1.25 -2.77
CA LEU A 49 4.66 1.89 -1.53
C LEU A 49 6.08 1.50 -1.12
N LYS A 50 6.42 0.21 -1.11
CA LYS A 50 7.77 -0.26 -0.75
C LYS A 50 8.83 0.37 -1.65
N GLU A 51 8.61 0.44 -2.95
CA GLU A 51 9.51 1.10 -3.90
C GLU A 51 9.64 2.60 -3.63
N SER A 52 8.50 3.29 -3.42
CA SER A 52 8.47 4.71 -3.08
C SER A 52 9.20 5.01 -1.76
N PHE A 53 8.98 4.20 -0.72
CA PHE A 53 9.66 4.38 0.57
C PHE A 53 11.13 4.01 0.53
N SER A 54 11.52 2.99 -0.22
CA SER A 54 12.93 2.64 -0.43
C SER A 54 13.71 3.80 -1.05
N SER A 55 13.09 4.55 -1.96
CA SER A 55 13.67 5.73 -2.58
C SER A 55 13.68 6.99 -1.68
N MET A 56 12.85 7.02 -0.61
CA MET A 56 12.72 8.17 0.30
C MET A 56 13.79 8.24 1.39
N GLY A 57 14.75 7.30 1.43
CA GLY A 57 15.72 7.20 2.51
C GLY A 57 15.11 6.53 3.75
N ALA A 58 14.89 5.22 3.65
CA ALA A 58 14.32 4.40 4.74
C ALA A 58 15.09 4.50 6.08
N ASN A 59 16.33 5.01 6.04
CA ASN A 59 17.23 5.14 7.18
C ASN A 59 17.16 6.52 7.83
N SER A 60 16.07 7.27 7.65
CA SER A 60 15.96 8.64 8.16
C SER A 60 14.77 8.83 9.10
N PHE A 61 14.91 9.81 9.97
CA PHE A 61 13.81 10.33 10.79
C PHE A 61 13.78 11.85 10.76
N SER A 62 12.63 12.41 11.06
CA SER A 62 12.47 13.86 11.16
C SER A 62 11.98 14.28 12.55
N ILE A 63 12.48 15.41 13.03
CA ILE A 63 12.03 16.03 14.27
C ILE A 63 11.16 17.23 13.89
N ARG A 64 9.94 17.25 14.40
CA ARG A 64 9.00 18.36 14.24
C ARG A 64 8.36 18.74 15.56
N TYR A 65 7.79 19.93 15.66
CA TYR A 65 7.06 20.30 16.87
C TYR A 65 5.75 19.49 17.00
N LYS A 66 5.33 19.25 18.23
CA LYS A 66 4.07 18.55 18.53
C LYS A 66 2.91 19.55 18.46
N ASP A 67 2.06 19.42 17.44
CA ASP A 67 0.85 20.21 17.31
C ASP A 67 -0.31 19.51 18.04
N SER A 68 -1.00 20.23 18.91
CA SER A 68 -2.16 19.70 19.64
C SER A 68 -3.37 19.44 18.73
N ARG A 69 -3.40 20.03 17.51
CA ARG A 69 -4.49 19.90 16.55
C ARG A 69 -4.32 18.72 15.58
N ALA A 70 -3.11 18.19 15.45
CA ALA A 70 -2.81 17.09 14.54
C ALA A 70 -3.11 15.73 15.21
N ARG A 71 -4.31 15.54 15.74
CA ARG A 71 -4.79 14.23 16.18
C ARG A 71 -5.46 13.53 15.01
N MET A 72 -4.69 12.80 14.24
CA MET A 72 -5.18 11.79 13.29
C MET A 72 -4.73 10.42 13.80
N GLY A 73 -5.58 9.78 14.63
CA GLY A 73 -5.38 8.41 15.12
C GLY A 73 -6.13 8.16 16.42
N PRO A 74 -6.56 6.92 16.71
CA PRO A 74 -7.17 6.57 17.97
C PRO A 74 -6.07 6.50 19.05
N ASN A 75 -5.76 7.64 19.65
CA ASN A 75 -4.95 7.65 20.87
C ASN A 75 -5.88 7.65 22.05
N ASN A 76 -5.79 6.61 22.87
CA ASN A 76 -6.25 6.55 24.26
C ASN A 76 -5.45 7.54 25.11
N ASP A 77 -5.53 8.83 24.82
CA ASP A 77 -5.15 9.83 25.80
C ASP A 77 -6.39 10.00 26.72
N GLU A 78 -6.33 9.37 27.87
CA GLU A 78 -7.25 9.63 28.96
C GLU A 78 -7.40 11.14 29.15
N VAL A 79 -8.64 11.61 29.02
CA VAL A 79 -9.01 12.97 29.41
C VAL A 79 -8.76 13.08 30.91
N THR A 80 -7.58 13.54 31.28
CA THR A 80 -7.26 13.80 32.68
C THR A 80 -8.17 14.93 33.16
N LYS A 81 -9.17 14.58 33.97
CA LYS A 81 -10.04 15.55 34.64
C LYS A 81 -9.18 16.47 35.48
N THR A 82 -9.16 17.75 35.15
CA THR A 82 -8.46 18.79 35.90
C THR A 82 -8.99 18.80 37.32
N LYS A 83 -8.14 18.50 38.31
CA LYS A 83 -8.51 18.65 39.72
C LYS A 83 -8.61 20.14 40.05
N ARG A 84 -9.80 20.58 40.46
CA ARG A 84 -10.07 21.96 40.92
C ARG A 84 -9.03 22.38 41.98
N GLY A 85 -8.26 23.44 41.68
CA GLY A 85 -7.32 24.04 42.66
C GLY A 85 -5.81 23.92 42.37
N LEU A 86 -5.40 23.15 41.35
CA LEU A 86 -4.00 23.13 40.91
C LEU A 86 -3.80 24.16 39.77
N LYS A 87 -2.78 25.05 39.93
CA LYS A 87 -2.36 25.94 38.84
C LYS A 87 -2.02 25.08 37.62
N GLU A 88 -2.83 25.17 36.54
CA GLU A 88 -2.48 24.50 35.30
C GLU A 88 -1.13 24.99 34.79
N LYS A 89 -0.15 24.07 34.74
CA LYS A 89 1.13 24.33 34.10
C LYS A 89 0.82 24.64 32.63
N LYS A 90 1.21 25.81 32.11
CA LYS A 90 1.00 26.17 30.68
C LYS A 90 1.48 25.03 29.82
N SER A 91 0.59 24.55 28.96
CA SER A 91 0.92 23.47 28.00
C SER A 91 2.19 23.83 27.23
N ASN A 92 3.19 22.95 27.26
CA ASN A 92 4.41 23.07 26.46
C ASN A 92 4.21 22.66 24.99
N LEU A 93 2.99 22.28 24.62
CA LEU A 93 2.62 21.92 23.25
C LEU A 93 2.54 23.18 22.35
N ASN A 94 2.56 23.00 21.05
CA ASN A 94 2.45 24.07 20.04
C ASN A 94 3.60 25.08 20.05
N LYS A 95 4.78 24.71 20.57
CA LYS A 95 5.97 25.55 20.46
C LYS A 95 6.73 25.19 19.18
N PRO A 96 6.71 26.04 18.13
CA PRO A 96 7.44 25.78 16.89
C PRO A 96 8.94 25.64 17.15
N LEU A 97 9.62 24.86 16.31
CA LEU A 97 11.08 24.73 16.37
C LEU A 97 11.72 26.01 15.80
N ARG A 98 12.55 26.67 16.62
CA ARG A 98 13.27 27.87 16.22
C ARG A 98 14.58 27.51 15.52
N LEU A 99 15.09 28.41 14.68
CA LEU A 99 16.34 28.20 13.95
C LEU A 99 17.51 27.91 14.90
N GLU A 100 17.62 28.66 16.00
CA GLU A 100 18.68 28.49 16.99
C GLU A 100 18.66 27.09 17.64
N GLU A 101 17.47 26.52 17.86
CA GLU A 101 17.31 25.19 18.46
C GLU A 101 17.76 24.09 17.49
N VAL A 102 17.39 24.21 16.21
CA VAL A 102 17.74 23.22 15.19
C VAL A 102 19.20 23.29 14.77
N GLU A 103 19.79 24.48 14.72
CA GLU A 103 21.22 24.68 14.48
C GLU A 103 22.06 24.15 15.66
N ARG A 104 21.61 24.41 16.90
CA ARG A 104 22.25 23.82 18.10
C ARG A 104 22.16 22.31 18.10
N PHE A 105 21.03 21.74 17.65
CA PHE A 105 20.92 20.31 17.49
C PHE A 105 21.91 19.79 16.45
N LYS A 106 22.01 20.41 15.27
CA LYS A 106 22.98 20.03 14.21
C LYS A 106 24.42 20.07 14.72
N ALA A 107 24.74 20.98 15.66
CA ALA A 107 26.08 21.09 16.26
C ALA A 107 26.35 20.09 17.38
N LEU A 108 25.34 19.71 18.17
CA LEU A 108 25.51 18.83 19.33
C LEU A 108 25.27 17.36 19.06
N TYR A 109 24.47 17.04 18.04
CA TYR A 109 24.14 15.67 17.70
C TYR A 109 25.29 15.05 16.88
N SER A 110 26.02 14.11 17.48
CA SER A 110 27.23 13.52 16.89
C SER A 110 27.17 11.99 16.76
N PHE A 111 25.97 11.45 16.48
CA PHE A 111 25.81 10.00 16.30
C PHE A 111 26.67 9.50 15.11
N PRO A 112 27.43 8.41 15.28
CA PRO A 112 28.32 7.89 14.24
C PRO A 112 27.55 7.54 12.95
N GLY A 113 28.02 8.05 11.82
CA GLY A 113 27.36 7.82 10.52
C GLY A 113 26.04 8.54 10.32
N ALA A 114 25.66 9.44 11.22
CA ALA A 114 24.46 10.26 11.04
C ALA A 114 24.76 11.55 10.25
N MET A 115 23.84 11.90 9.38
CA MET A 115 23.83 13.17 8.66
C MET A 115 22.60 13.99 9.07
N VAL A 116 22.81 15.21 9.49
CA VAL A 116 21.74 16.11 9.96
C VAL A 116 21.48 17.19 8.91
N SER A 117 20.20 17.43 8.62
CA SER A 117 19.72 18.50 7.75
C SER A 117 18.69 19.36 8.46
N VAL A 118 18.78 20.65 8.26
CA VAL A 118 17.81 21.64 8.73
C VAL A 118 17.00 22.12 7.54
N TYR A 119 15.68 22.03 7.66
CA TYR A 119 14.81 22.46 6.56
C TYR A 119 13.48 23.00 7.07
N ARG A 120 12.74 23.66 6.20
CA ARG A 120 11.39 24.15 6.47
C ARG A 120 10.53 24.08 5.24
N ARG A 121 9.21 23.99 5.45
CA ARG A 121 8.25 24.06 4.35
C ARG A 121 8.11 25.48 3.89
N GLY A 122 8.12 25.68 2.57
CA GLY A 122 7.80 26.93 1.91
C GLY A 122 6.31 27.17 1.75
N PRO A 123 5.92 28.25 1.08
CA PRO A 123 4.53 28.56 0.80
C PRO A 123 3.90 27.43 -0.03
N GLY A 124 2.71 27.00 0.36
CA GLY A 124 1.92 26.06 -0.43
C GLY A 124 1.26 26.73 -1.62
N GLY A 125 0.84 25.92 -2.60
CA GLY A 125 0.02 26.41 -3.70
C GLY A 125 0.75 27.37 -4.66
N GLN A 126 2.06 27.21 -4.84
CA GLN A 126 2.83 28.09 -5.71
C GLN A 126 2.72 27.66 -7.17
N GLU A 127 2.45 28.63 -8.04
CA GLU A 127 2.55 28.49 -9.49
C GLU A 127 3.98 28.87 -9.90
N LEU A 128 4.63 28.01 -10.68
CA LEU A 128 5.91 28.32 -11.30
C LEU A 128 5.71 28.74 -12.74
N ARG A 129 6.49 29.74 -13.15
CA ARG A 129 6.43 30.27 -14.53
C ARG A 129 7.82 30.36 -15.14
N TYR A 130 7.90 29.94 -16.39
CA TYR A 130 9.05 30.14 -17.25
C TYR A 130 8.56 30.57 -18.64
N GLU A 131 8.85 31.79 -19.05
CA GLU A 131 8.30 32.40 -20.27
C GLU A 131 6.77 32.29 -20.30
N ASP A 132 6.17 31.65 -21.32
CA ASP A 132 4.73 31.47 -21.49
C ASP A 132 4.21 30.19 -20.81
N ARG A 133 5.09 29.35 -20.23
CA ARG A 133 4.72 28.10 -19.59
C ARG A 133 4.54 28.27 -18.09
N LYS A 134 3.52 27.61 -17.55
CA LYS A 134 3.21 27.63 -16.13
C LYS A 134 2.85 26.23 -15.62
N THR A 135 3.09 26.02 -14.33
CA THR A 135 2.68 24.79 -13.65
C THR A 135 1.36 24.99 -12.92
N ASN A 136 0.68 23.87 -12.56
CA ASN A 136 -0.44 23.92 -11.62
C ASN A 136 0.03 24.40 -10.23
N PRO A 137 -0.81 25.10 -9.43
CA PRO A 137 -0.46 25.61 -8.12
C PRO A 137 -0.41 24.51 -7.04
N GLN A 138 0.27 23.40 -7.32
CA GLN A 138 0.38 22.25 -6.42
C GLN A 138 1.84 21.87 -6.12
N ILE A 139 2.78 22.75 -6.54
CA ILE A 139 4.20 22.51 -6.35
C ILE A 139 4.57 22.73 -4.88
N LEU A 140 5.34 21.80 -4.33
CA LEU A 140 5.86 21.87 -2.98
C LEU A 140 7.19 22.63 -2.98
N VAL A 141 7.24 23.70 -2.21
CA VAL A 141 8.48 24.47 -1.99
C VAL A 141 9.11 24.02 -0.67
N TRP A 142 10.36 23.57 -0.73
CA TRP A 142 11.15 23.24 0.44
C TRP A 142 12.37 24.15 0.53
N GLY A 143 12.61 24.67 1.72
CA GLY A 143 13.85 25.36 2.06
C GLY A 143 14.74 24.42 2.87
N GLY A 144 15.84 23.97 2.27
CA GLY A 144 16.79 23.07 2.91
C GLY A 144 18.17 23.67 3.10
N ASP A 145 19.04 22.93 3.75
CA ASP A 145 20.47 23.15 3.78
C ASP A 145 21.20 22.27 2.73
N GLU A 146 22.52 22.24 2.78
CA GLU A 146 23.38 21.46 1.87
C GLU A 146 23.15 19.95 1.98
N ASN A 147 22.68 19.46 3.15
CA ASN A 147 22.46 18.05 3.43
C ASN A 147 21.02 17.60 3.10
N TYR A 148 20.12 18.55 2.76
CA TYR A 148 18.71 18.26 2.56
C TYR A 148 18.45 17.16 1.55
N LEU A 149 19.15 17.20 0.41
CA LEU A 149 18.94 16.20 -0.65
C LEU A 149 19.28 14.79 -0.17
N MET A 150 20.45 14.63 0.46
CA MET A 150 20.90 13.30 0.92
C MET A 150 19.99 12.74 2.01
N VAL A 151 19.63 13.57 3.01
CA VAL A 151 18.77 13.13 4.11
C VAL A 151 17.36 12.75 3.63
N ASN A 152 16.86 13.44 2.60
CA ASN A 152 15.56 13.12 2.01
C ASN A 152 15.65 12.21 0.78
N GLY A 153 16.81 11.61 0.49
CA GLY A 153 17.00 10.63 -0.58
C GLY A 153 16.86 11.20 -2.01
N TYR A 154 17.11 12.50 -2.23
CA TYR A 154 17.14 13.09 -3.56
C TYR A 154 18.54 12.96 -4.17
N THR A 155 18.59 12.59 -5.44
CA THR A 155 19.82 12.58 -6.24
C THR A 155 19.76 13.66 -7.32
N ILE A 156 20.90 14.25 -7.62
CA ILE A 156 21.03 15.25 -8.69
C ILE A 156 21.25 14.50 -10.00
N GLU A 157 20.51 14.85 -11.02
CA GLU A 157 20.71 14.35 -12.38
C GLU A 157 21.69 15.24 -13.14
N GLN A 158 21.52 16.54 -12.99
CA GLN A 158 22.39 17.55 -13.61
C GLN A 158 22.54 18.79 -12.74
N GLY A 159 23.64 19.49 -12.90
CA GLY A 159 23.94 20.70 -12.15
C GLY A 159 24.63 20.43 -10.81
N ARG A 160 24.33 21.25 -9.80
CA ARG A 160 24.95 21.15 -8.47
C ARG A 160 23.92 21.30 -7.34
N ASN A 161 24.30 20.83 -6.15
CA ASN A 161 23.55 21.04 -4.92
C ASN A 161 23.67 22.46 -4.38
N LEU A 162 22.80 22.79 -3.41
CA LEU A 162 22.98 23.95 -2.54
C LEU A 162 24.31 23.80 -1.77
N ASN A 163 25.04 24.90 -1.67
CA ASN A 163 26.23 24.96 -0.84
C ASN A 163 25.95 25.86 0.39
N ASN A 164 26.87 25.82 1.35
CA ASN A 164 26.73 26.60 2.58
C ASN A 164 26.60 28.11 2.31
N LEU A 165 27.29 28.65 1.29
CA LEU A 165 27.19 30.05 0.88
C LEU A 165 25.79 30.40 0.35
N ASP A 166 25.18 29.51 -0.44
CA ASP A 166 23.81 29.69 -0.93
C ASP A 166 22.80 29.70 0.22
N VAL A 167 23.04 28.87 1.25
CA VAL A 167 22.20 28.76 2.44
C VAL A 167 22.35 30.00 3.31
N GLN A 168 23.56 30.41 3.65
CA GLN A 168 23.83 31.55 4.52
C GLN A 168 23.41 32.89 3.90
N SER A 169 23.75 33.10 2.61
CA SER A 169 23.43 34.34 1.91
C SER A 169 21.95 34.44 1.50
N GLY A 170 21.23 33.31 1.50
CA GLY A 170 19.84 33.24 1.04
C GLY A 170 19.67 33.64 -0.41
N ARG A 171 20.62 33.27 -1.28
CA ARG A 171 20.53 33.53 -2.72
C ARG A 171 19.28 32.92 -3.32
N ASN A 172 18.71 33.60 -4.32
CA ASN A 172 17.56 33.10 -5.05
C ASN A 172 18.00 32.03 -6.08
N VAL A 173 18.44 30.89 -5.56
CA VAL A 173 18.78 29.69 -6.35
C VAL A 173 17.88 28.53 -5.96
N CYS A 174 17.61 27.63 -6.90
CA CYS A 174 16.76 26.48 -6.66
C CYS A 174 17.16 25.25 -7.45
N LEU A 175 16.73 24.11 -6.95
CA LEU A 175 16.76 22.82 -7.65
C LEU A 175 15.33 22.46 -8.04
N LEU A 176 15.17 21.91 -9.23
CA LEU A 176 13.87 21.49 -9.76
C LEU A 176 13.69 19.98 -9.66
N GLY A 177 12.51 19.55 -9.21
CA GLY A 177 12.08 18.16 -9.37
C GLY A 177 11.82 17.82 -10.84
N SER A 178 11.98 16.57 -11.20
CA SER A 178 11.89 16.09 -12.59
C SER A 178 10.58 16.48 -13.27
N ASN A 179 9.42 16.26 -12.62
CA ASN A 179 8.11 16.63 -13.18
C ASN A 179 7.97 18.13 -13.41
N VAL A 180 8.48 18.94 -12.50
CA VAL A 180 8.44 20.41 -12.63
C VAL A 180 9.26 20.86 -13.85
N ALA A 181 10.46 20.31 -14.00
CA ALA A 181 11.32 20.62 -15.13
C ALA A 181 10.69 20.18 -16.47
N THR A 182 10.12 19.00 -16.53
CA THR A 182 9.43 18.49 -17.73
C THR A 182 8.23 19.37 -18.10
N ARG A 183 7.45 19.85 -17.13
CA ARG A 183 6.30 20.74 -17.39
C ARG A 183 6.72 22.12 -17.91
N LEU A 184 7.83 22.67 -17.41
CA LEU A 184 8.30 23.99 -17.81
C LEU A 184 9.15 23.97 -19.10
N PHE A 185 9.99 22.93 -19.28
CA PHE A 185 10.96 22.86 -20.37
C PHE A 185 10.62 21.81 -21.45
N GLY A 186 9.59 20.98 -21.22
CA GLY A 186 9.15 19.94 -22.18
C GLY A 186 10.09 18.76 -22.22
N GLU A 187 10.35 18.22 -23.42
CA GLU A 187 11.15 17.01 -23.64
C GLU A 187 12.63 17.14 -23.27
N ARG A 188 13.09 18.36 -22.98
CA ARG A 188 14.50 18.64 -22.62
C ARG A 188 14.60 19.34 -21.27
N PRO A 189 14.30 18.65 -20.17
CA PRO A 189 14.36 19.22 -18.82
C PRO A 189 15.77 19.72 -18.44
N GLU A 190 16.81 19.17 -19.06
CA GLU A 190 18.21 19.56 -18.89
C GLU A 190 18.50 21.03 -19.23
N ARG A 191 17.71 21.62 -20.11
CA ARG A 191 17.84 23.04 -20.49
C ARG A 191 17.40 24.00 -19.37
N SER A 192 16.89 23.47 -18.26
CA SER A 192 16.49 24.26 -17.10
C SER A 192 17.68 24.87 -16.35
N ILE A 193 18.88 24.29 -16.47
CA ILE A 193 20.08 24.76 -15.77
C ILE A 193 20.42 26.18 -16.19
N ASP A 194 20.77 27.02 -15.20
CA ASP A 194 21.07 28.45 -15.29
C ASP A 194 19.92 29.35 -15.81
N LYS A 195 18.75 28.81 -16.05
CA LYS A 195 17.56 29.59 -16.39
C LYS A 195 16.93 30.23 -15.14
N ILE A 196 16.29 31.37 -15.35
CA ILE A 196 15.56 32.08 -14.29
C ILE A 196 14.07 31.72 -14.42
N ILE A 197 13.54 31.11 -13.40
CA ILE A 197 12.11 30.82 -13.28
C ILE A 197 11.48 31.72 -12.20
N LYS A 198 10.18 31.94 -12.27
CA LYS A 198 9.43 32.66 -11.22
C LYS A 198 8.67 31.65 -10.37
N VAL A 199 8.83 31.77 -9.06
CA VAL A 199 8.04 31.01 -8.06
C VAL A 199 7.11 32.02 -7.39
N GLY A 200 5.85 32.03 -7.79
CA GLY A 200 4.96 33.14 -7.49
C GLY A 200 5.50 34.45 -8.11
N SER A 201 5.85 35.43 -7.28
CA SER A 201 6.44 36.69 -7.72
C SER A 201 7.97 36.73 -7.69
N THR A 202 8.64 35.76 -7.11
CA THR A 202 10.08 35.78 -6.83
C THR A 202 10.86 35.05 -7.92
N PRO A 203 11.88 35.70 -8.54
CA PRO A 203 12.75 35.01 -9.50
C PRO A 203 13.79 34.14 -8.81
N TYR A 204 14.02 32.93 -9.36
CA TYR A 204 15.03 31.99 -8.93
C TYR A 204 15.86 31.48 -10.10
N ARG A 205 17.18 31.38 -9.91
CA ARG A 205 18.07 30.72 -10.88
C ARG A 205 18.09 29.24 -10.57
N VAL A 206 17.83 28.40 -11.57
CA VAL A 206 17.93 26.94 -11.48
C VAL A 206 19.40 26.53 -11.48
N ILE A 207 19.85 25.87 -10.42
CA ILE A 207 21.24 25.40 -10.27
C ILE A 207 21.39 23.89 -10.39
N GLY A 208 20.28 23.14 -10.34
CA GLY A 208 20.30 21.69 -10.47
C GLY A 208 18.93 21.12 -10.80
N LEU A 209 18.96 19.97 -11.46
CA LEU A 209 17.83 19.12 -11.79
C LEU A 209 17.90 17.86 -10.93
N LEU A 210 16.80 17.52 -10.27
CA LEU A 210 16.71 16.31 -9.48
C LEU A 210 16.29 15.13 -10.36
N LYS A 211 16.90 13.97 -10.13
CA LYS A 211 16.51 12.73 -10.76
C LYS A 211 15.10 12.35 -10.30
N SER A 212 14.29 11.82 -11.21
CA SER A 212 12.97 11.31 -10.86
C SER A 212 13.06 10.20 -9.82
N LYS A 213 12.21 10.29 -8.80
CA LYS A 213 12.02 9.26 -7.77
C LYS A 213 10.88 8.29 -8.08
N GLY A 214 10.21 8.52 -9.22
CA GLY A 214 8.94 7.86 -9.51
C GLY A 214 7.79 8.54 -8.75
N SER A 215 6.96 9.28 -9.47
CA SER A 215 5.72 9.81 -8.91
C SER A 215 4.66 8.74 -8.99
N SER A 216 4.36 8.08 -7.87
CA SER A 216 3.11 7.34 -7.75
C SER A 216 1.95 8.33 -7.64
N ALA A 217 0.75 7.94 -8.07
CA ALA A 217 -0.46 8.77 -7.98
C ALA A 217 -0.70 9.31 -6.55
N MET A 218 -0.06 8.73 -5.55
CA MET A 218 -0.21 9.01 -4.13
C MET A 218 0.91 9.87 -3.54
N LEU A 219 2.12 9.84 -4.11
CA LEU A 219 3.30 10.55 -3.61
C LEU A 219 3.90 11.41 -4.73
N ARG A 220 3.64 12.71 -4.68
CA ARG A 220 4.14 13.69 -5.66
C ARG A 220 5.56 14.16 -5.31
N GLN A 221 6.51 13.23 -5.29
CA GLN A 221 7.89 13.54 -4.90
C GLN A 221 8.64 14.36 -5.95
N ASP A 222 8.24 14.26 -7.20
CA ASP A 222 8.87 14.96 -8.32
C ASP A 222 8.25 16.34 -8.60
N ASP A 223 7.11 16.68 -7.93
CA ASP A 223 6.46 18.00 -7.99
C ASP A 223 7.03 18.93 -6.90
N VAL A 224 8.35 19.05 -6.83
CA VAL A 224 9.07 19.78 -5.78
C VAL A 224 10.02 20.82 -6.35
N ILE A 225 10.21 21.90 -5.60
CA ILE A 225 11.31 22.85 -5.75
C ILE A 225 12.04 22.96 -4.42
N VAL A 226 13.38 22.90 -4.46
CA VAL A 226 14.22 23.02 -3.27
C VAL A 226 15.06 24.28 -3.39
N THR A 227 15.00 25.13 -2.37
CA THR A 227 15.82 26.34 -2.22
C THR A 227 16.45 26.35 -0.81
N SER A 228 17.16 27.42 -0.43
CA SER A 228 17.69 27.50 0.94
C SER A 228 16.59 27.82 1.96
N TYR A 229 16.73 27.32 3.19
CA TYR A 229 15.79 27.65 4.27
C TYR A 229 15.84 29.15 4.63
N SER A 230 16.98 29.79 4.43
CA SER A 230 17.15 31.26 4.63
C SER A 230 16.35 32.06 3.62
N ASN A 231 16.23 31.56 2.38
CA ASN A 231 15.39 32.18 1.37
C ASN A 231 13.91 32.02 1.71
N VAL A 232 13.47 30.81 2.06
CA VAL A 232 12.08 30.55 2.45
C VAL A 232 11.66 31.34 3.69
N ARG A 233 12.59 31.70 4.59
CA ARG A 233 12.32 32.53 5.76
C ARG A 233 11.75 33.91 5.41
N ARG A 234 12.03 34.41 4.22
CA ARG A 234 11.58 35.75 3.78
C ARG A 234 10.07 35.81 3.46
N TYR A 235 9.41 34.68 3.28
CA TYR A 235 7.97 34.64 3.04
C TYR A 235 7.21 34.84 4.35
N ALA A 236 6.47 35.96 4.45
CA ALA A 236 5.80 36.39 5.68
C ALA A 236 4.67 35.45 6.16
N ASN A 237 4.06 34.69 5.24
CA ASN A 237 2.87 33.86 5.53
C ASN A 237 3.19 32.43 5.98
N ILE A 238 4.45 32.13 6.28
CA ILE A 238 4.86 30.79 6.69
C ILE A 238 5.10 30.78 8.21
N GLY A 239 4.46 29.84 8.91
CA GLY A 239 4.69 29.67 10.34
C GLY A 239 6.19 29.50 10.67
N PRO A 240 6.66 29.98 11.82
CA PRO A 240 8.08 30.06 12.16
C PRO A 240 8.72 28.71 12.51
N THR A 241 8.18 27.59 12.02
CA THR A 241 8.70 26.28 12.42
C THR A 241 9.69 25.73 11.40
N TYR A 242 10.76 25.14 11.95
CA TYR A 242 11.74 24.35 11.22
C TYR A 242 11.51 22.87 11.48
N LEU A 243 12.14 22.04 10.67
CA LEU A 243 12.22 20.60 10.82
C LEU A 243 13.70 20.21 10.81
N VAL A 244 14.01 19.14 11.51
CA VAL A 244 15.33 18.52 11.45
C VAL A 244 15.15 17.15 10.83
N GLY A 245 15.90 16.84 9.79
CA GLY A 245 16.02 15.49 9.26
C GLY A 245 17.34 14.89 9.69
N VAL A 246 17.33 13.64 10.03
CA VAL A 246 18.53 12.87 10.36
C VAL A 246 18.50 11.59 9.55
N SER A 247 19.57 11.31 8.83
CA SER A 247 19.78 10.05 8.10
C SER A 247 20.93 9.30 8.75
N VAL A 248 20.79 7.99 8.97
CA VAL A 248 21.84 7.12 9.47
C VAL A 248 22.28 6.14 8.40
N THR A 249 23.54 5.69 8.47
CA THR A 249 24.08 4.76 7.46
C THR A 249 23.46 3.37 7.58
N ASP A 250 23.18 2.91 8.81
CA ASP A 250 22.63 1.58 9.09
C ASP A 250 21.23 1.68 9.70
N ILE A 251 20.24 1.08 9.06
CA ILE A 251 18.85 1.06 9.52
C ILE A 251 18.70 0.40 10.90
N ASN A 252 19.54 -0.57 11.25
CA ASN A 252 19.48 -1.25 12.54
C ASN A 252 19.85 -0.31 13.71
N GLN A 253 20.59 0.76 13.43
CA GLN A 253 20.97 1.76 14.41
C GLN A 253 19.91 2.88 14.57
N LEU A 254 18.90 2.91 13.72
CA LEU A 254 17.85 3.93 13.73
C LEU A 254 17.16 4.09 15.11
N PRO A 255 16.79 3.02 15.83
CA PRO A 255 16.22 3.15 17.18
C PRO A 255 17.15 3.86 18.17
N VAL A 256 18.42 3.45 18.22
CA VAL A 256 19.41 4.05 19.11
C VAL A 256 19.67 5.51 18.73
N ALA A 257 19.79 5.81 17.44
CA ALA A 257 19.94 7.16 16.92
C ALA A 257 18.74 8.07 17.29
N THR A 258 17.51 7.55 17.26
CA THR A 258 16.31 8.29 17.65
C THR A 258 16.26 8.55 19.16
N ASP A 259 16.71 7.62 19.98
CA ASP A 259 16.73 7.79 21.44
C ASP A 259 17.78 8.82 21.85
N GLU A 260 18.96 8.80 21.23
CA GLU A 260 19.99 9.84 21.43
C GLU A 260 19.49 11.20 20.94
N ALA A 261 18.88 11.27 19.74
CA ALA A 261 18.29 12.50 19.21
C ALA A 261 17.22 13.07 20.17
N THR A 262 16.40 12.19 20.76
CA THR A 262 15.42 12.59 21.77
C THR A 262 16.09 13.22 22.98
N SER A 263 17.14 12.61 23.50
CA SER A 263 17.89 13.09 24.68
C SER A 263 18.54 14.44 24.42
N VAL A 264 19.22 14.59 23.28
CA VAL A 264 19.85 15.85 22.87
C VAL A 264 18.80 16.94 22.68
N PHE A 265 17.69 16.65 22.01
CA PHE A 265 16.67 17.66 21.74
C PHE A 265 15.90 18.07 23.01
N ARG A 266 15.66 17.15 23.96
CA ARG A 266 15.11 17.46 25.28
C ARG A 266 15.99 18.42 26.03
N SER A 267 17.31 18.23 25.98
CA SER A 267 18.30 19.14 26.62
C SER A 267 18.24 20.56 26.01
N ILE A 268 18.18 20.64 24.66
CA ILE A 268 18.06 21.93 23.94
C ILE A 268 16.78 22.66 24.32
N ARG A 269 15.68 21.92 24.44
CA ARG A 269 14.36 22.43 24.82
C ARG A 269 14.22 22.69 26.32
N LYS A 270 15.22 22.32 27.15
CA LYS A 270 15.22 22.42 28.61
C LYS A 270 13.97 21.78 29.23
N LEU A 271 13.60 20.59 28.76
CA LEU A 271 12.48 19.83 29.29
C LEU A 271 12.89 19.11 30.58
N GLU A 272 12.06 19.20 31.60
CA GLU A 272 12.25 18.42 32.82
C GLU A 272 12.07 16.91 32.56
N PRO A 273 12.70 16.02 33.36
CA PRO A 273 12.56 14.56 33.17
C PRO A 273 11.10 14.06 33.18
N LYS A 274 10.23 14.72 33.94
CA LYS A 274 8.80 14.40 34.06
C LYS A 274 7.92 15.05 33.00
N GLU A 275 8.47 15.95 32.18
CA GLU A 275 7.72 16.61 31.12
C GLU A 275 7.67 15.77 29.87
N ASP A 276 6.50 15.71 29.22
CA ASP A 276 6.33 15.11 27.92
C ASP A 276 7.08 15.89 26.85
N ASN A 277 7.47 15.17 25.80
CA ASN A 277 8.11 15.80 24.66
C ASN A 277 7.13 16.76 23.96
N ASN A 278 7.56 18.01 23.75
CA ASN A 278 6.83 19.00 22.95
C ASN A 278 7.24 18.99 21.48
N PHE A 279 7.91 17.93 21.06
CA PHE A 279 8.29 17.60 19.70
C PHE A 279 7.98 16.13 19.42
N VAL A 280 7.93 15.77 18.15
CA VAL A 280 7.69 14.40 17.67
C VAL A 280 8.86 14.00 16.79
N ILE A 281 9.37 12.81 17.00
CA ILE A 281 10.29 12.16 16.05
C ILE A 281 9.46 11.23 15.18
N GLU A 282 9.40 11.55 13.90
CA GLU A 282 8.74 10.73 12.90
C GLU A 282 9.79 9.98 12.09
N LYS A 283 9.76 8.68 12.20
CA LYS A 283 10.55 7.79 11.34
C LYS A 283 9.92 7.76 9.95
N SER A 284 10.72 7.73 8.91
CA SER A 284 10.22 7.66 7.53
C SER A 284 9.40 6.40 7.26
N ASP A 285 9.66 5.32 7.98
CA ASP A 285 8.96 4.04 7.88
C ASP A 285 7.57 4.02 8.57
N LYS A 286 7.36 4.90 9.58
CA LYS A 286 6.11 4.91 10.36
C LYS A 286 4.87 5.20 9.51
N PHE A 287 5.00 6.05 8.51
CA PHE A 287 3.90 6.30 7.56
C PHE A 287 3.63 5.08 6.67
N ALA A 288 4.71 4.39 6.26
CA ALA A 288 4.62 3.12 5.53
C ALA A 288 3.93 2.04 6.39
N GLU A 289 4.35 1.87 7.64
CA GLU A 289 3.75 0.90 8.57
C GLU A 289 2.25 1.16 8.78
N MET A 290 1.87 2.42 9.01
CA MET A 290 0.46 2.81 9.18
C MET A 290 -0.35 2.47 7.93
N PHE A 291 0.19 2.75 6.76
CA PHE A 291 -0.48 2.51 5.49
C PHE A 291 -0.58 1.01 5.17
N ILE A 292 0.49 0.25 5.42
CA ILE A 292 0.49 -1.22 5.31
C ILE A 292 -0.54 -1.83 6.29
N GLY A 293 -0.62 -1.31 7.51
CA GLY A 293 -1.64 -1.71 8.49
C GLY A 293 -3.07 -1.45 8.01
N PHE A 294 -3.31 -0.30 7.37
CA PHE A 294 -4.59 0.02 6.74
C PHE A 294 -4.93 -0.93 5.58
N LEU A 295 -3.96 -1.19 4.69
CA LEU A 295 -4.13 -2.16 3.59
C LEU A 295 -4.37 -3.57 4.10
N SER A 296 -3.71 -3.99 5.18
CA SER A 296 -3.96 -5.28 5.84
C SER A 296 -5.41 -5.39 6.34
N SER A 297 -5.98 -4.31 6.88
CA SER A 297 -7.39 -4.28 7.30
C SER A 297 -8.35 -4.43 6.12
N ILE A 298 -8.05 -3.78 4.98
CA ILE A 298 -8.82 -3.94 3.74
C ILE A 298 -8.72 -5.37 3.22
N THR A 299 -7.51 -5.97 3.24
CA THR A 299 -7.30 -7.37 2.86
C THR A 299 -8.13 -8.32 3.74
N GLY A 300 -8.18 -8.05 5.05
CA GLY A 300 -9.03 -8.81 5.98
C GLY A 300 -10.51 -8.72 5.63
N ALA A 301 -11.01 -7.51 5.35
CA ALA A 301 -12.40 -7.30 4.95
C ALA A 301 -12.72 -7.98 3.60
N ALA A 302 -11.84 -7.83 2.60
CA ALA A 302 -11.98 -8.48 1.31
C ALA A 302 -11.99 -10.01 1.41
N SER A 303 -11.14 -10.57 2.29
CA SER A 303 -11.10 -12.00 2.56
C SER A 303 -12.40 -12.51 3.20
N ALA A 304 -12.98 -11.75 4.13
CA ALA A 304 -14.26 -12.08 4.73
C ALA A 304 -15.40 -12.08 3.70
N ILE A 305 -15.47 -11.06 2.84
CA ILE A 305 -16.45 -10.99 1.74
C ILE A 305 -16.24 -12.14 0.77
N GLY A 306 -14.99 -12.45 0.42
CA GLY A 306 -14.63 -13.58 -0.44
C GLY A 306 -15.07 -14.92 0.15
N LEU A 307 -14.92 -15.14 1.44
CA LEU A 307 -15.42 -16.35 2.11
C LEU A 307 -16.94 -16.47 2.05
N ILE A 308 -17.66 -15.36 2.28
CA ILE A 308 -19.13 -15.34 2.21
C ILE A 308 -19.59 -15.69 0.78
N THR A 309 -18.96 -15.12 -0.24
CA THR A 309 -19.30 -15.42 -1.63
C THR A 309 -19.00 -16.88 -2.00
N LEU A 310 -17.91 -17.44 -1.48
CA LEU A 310 -17.58 -18.86 -1.68
C LEU A 310 -18.55 -19.80 -0.99
N ILE A 311 -19.07 -19.45 0.20
CA ILE A 311 -20.15 -20.20 0.86
C ILE A 311 -21.41 -20.18 0.01
N GLY A 312 -21.78 -19.01 -0.54
CA GLY A 312 -22.89 -18.91 -1.48
C GLY A 312 -22.71 -19.78 -2.73
N ALA A 313 -21.50 -19.79 -3.29
CA ALA A 313 -21.14 -20.65 -4.43
C ALA A 313 -21.21 -22.15 -4.05
N ALA A 314 -20.80 -22.53 -2.85
CA ALA A 314 -20.90 -23.90 -2.34
C ALA A 314 -22.35 -24.38 -2.25
N ILE A 315 -23.25 -23.52 -1.75
CA ILE A 315 -24.69 -23.83 -1.69
C ILE A 315 -25.26 -23.94 -3.11
N GLY A 316 -24.88 -23.05 -4.01
CA GLY A 316 -25.26 -23.13 -5.42
C GLY A 316 -24.81 -24.44 -6.09
N LEU A 317 -23.53 -24.81 -5.90
CA LEU A 317 -22.98 -26.07 -6.40
C LEU A 317 -23.73 -27.27 -5.82
N MET A 318 -23.99 -27.29 -4.51
CA MET A 318 -24.72 -28.37 -3.85
C MET A 318 -26.13 -28.53 -4.44
N ASN A 319 -26.86 -27.44 -4.66
CA ASN A 319 -28.21 -27.47 -5.24
C ASN A 319 -28.18 -28.03 -6.69
N ILE A 320 -27.23 -27.59 -7.49
CA ILE A 320 -27.06 -28.05 -8.87
C ILE A 320 -26.72 -29.54 -8.89
N MET A 321 -25.85 -30.01 -7.97
CA MET A 321 -25.51 -31.41 -7.85
C MET A 321 -26.68 -32.26 -7.38
N LEU A 322 -27.55 -31.77 -6.49
CA LEU A 322 -28.79 -32.46 -6.08
C LEU A 322 -29.74 -32.68 -7.25
N VAL A 323 -29.90 -31.68 -8.10
CA VAL A 323 -30.70 -31.80 -9.33
C VAL A 323 -30.07 -32.84 -10.28
N ALA A 324 -28.75 -32.81 -10.45
CA ALA A 324 -28.02 -33.78 -11.25
C ALA A 324 -28.21 -35.23 -10.77
N VAL A 325 -28.19 -35.44 -9.44
CA VAL A 325 -28.46 -36.75 -8.82
C VAL A 325 -29.89 -37.25 -9.16
N ASN A 326 -30.91 -36.36 -9.04
CA ASN A 326 -32.28 -36.71 -9.33
C ASN A 326 -32.49 -37.06 -10.82
N GLU A 327 -31.89 -36.28 -11.73
CA GLU A 327 -31.97 -36.57 -13.20
C GLU A 327 -31.29 -37.90 -13.58
N ARG A 328 -30.24 -38.29 -12.88
CA ARG A 328 -29.47 -39.53 -13.16
C ARG A 328 -29.84 -40.68 -12.22
N THR A 329 -31.00 -40.61 -11.58
CA THR A 329 -31.43 -41.66 -10.65
C THR A 329 -31.50 -43.04 -11.31
N LYS A 330 -32.00 -43.14 -12.56
CA LYS A 330 -32.07 -44.42 -13.29
C LYS A 330 -30.67 -44.97 -13.62
N GLU A 331 -29.71 -44.12 -14.04
CA GLU A 331 -28.33 -44.55 -14.33
C GLU A 331 -27.63 -45.09 -13.07
N VAL A 332 -27.79 -44.40 -11.94
CA VAL A 332 -27.23 -44.80 -10.66
C VAL A 332 -27.87 -46.13 -10.19
N GLY A 333 -29.20 -46.27 -10.40
CA GLY A 333 -29.93 -47.49 -10.11
C GLY A 333 -29.43 -48.67 -10.90
N LEU A 334 -29.21 -48.48 -12.21
CA LEU A 334 -28.69 -49.52 -13.14
C LEU A 334 -27.28 -49.97 -12.71
N VAL A 335 -26.36 -49.02 -12.44
CA VAL A 335 -24.99 -49.31 -11.96
C VAL A 335 -25.02 -50.15 -10.68
N LYS A 336 -25.93 -49.86 -9.77
CA LYS A 336 -26.08 -50.64 -8.52
C LYS A 336 -26.72 -51.99 -8.74
N ALA A 337 -27.69 -52.11 -9.64
CA ALA A 337 -28.35 -53.36 -9.96
C ALA A 337 -27.39 -54.40 -10.59
N ILE A 338 -26.41 -53.97 -11.33
CA ILE A 338 -25.34 -54.82 -11.90
C ILE A 338 -24.17 -55.05 -10.95
N GLY A 339 -24.31 -54.71 -9.61
CA GLY A 339 -23.33 -54.98 -8.59
C GLY A 339 -22.33 -53.88 -8.28
N GLY A 340 -22.57 -52.66 -8.78
CA GLY A 340 -21.74 -51.49 -8.44
C GLY A 340 -21.81 -51.11 -6.97
N LYS A 341 -20.65 -50.97 -6.28
CA LYS A 341 -20.61 -50.62 -4.86
C LYS A 341 -20.97 -49.14 -4.67
N SER A 342 -21.76 -48.82 -3.64
CA SER A 342 -22.13 -47.46 -3.26
C SER A 342 -20.94 -46.51 -3.07
N LYS A 343 -19.75 -47.04 -2.71
CA LYS A 343 -18.50 -46.27 -2.60
C LYS A 343 -18.09 -45.64 -3.93
N TYR A 344 -18.23 -46.32 -5.05
CA TYR A 344 -17.84 -45.82 -6.36
C TYR A 344 -18.80 -44.69 -6.85
N VAL A 345 -20.10 -44.85 -6.61
CA VAL A 345 -21.09 -43.80 -6.89
C VAL A 345 -20.75 -42.53 -6.09
N ARG A 346 -20.48 -42.68 -4.80
CA ARG A 346 -20.07 -41.54 -3.95
C ARG A 346 -18.81 -40.87 -4.46
N GLN A 347 -17.78 -41.63 -4.83
CA GLN A 347 -16.52 -41.08 -5.36
C GLN A 347 -16.73 -40.33 -6.68
N GLN A 348 -17.56 -40.84 -7.58
CA GLN A 348 -17.86 -40.22 -8.84
C GLN A 348 -18.44 -38.79 -8.66
N PHE A 349 -19.49 -38.65 -7.83
CA PHE A 349 -20.12 -37.35 -7.58
C PHE A 349 -19.19 -36.38 -6.82
N LEU A 350 -18.34 -36.89 -5.91
CA LEU A 350 -17.30 -36.10 -5.24
C LEU A 350 -16.26 -35.58 -6.24
N PHE A 351 -15.78 -36.40 -7.16
CA PHE A 351 -14.87 -35.95 -8.20
C PHE A 351 -15.51 -34.95 -9.15
N GLU A 352 -16.80 -35.11 -9.48
CA GLU A 352 -17.53 -34.15 -10.32
C GLU A 352 -17.58 -32.78 -9.68
N SER A 353 -17.91 -32.68 -8.38
CA SER A 353 -17.91 -31.41 -7.65
C SER A 353 -16.52 -30.80 -7.51
N MET A 354 -15.47 -31.61 -7.25
CA MET A 354 -14.09 -31.16 -7.19
C MET A 354 -13.59 -30.61 -8.54
N ILE A 355 -13.89 -31.29 -9.64
CA ILE A 355 -13.48 -30.84 -10.98
C ILE A 355 -14.12 -29.49 -11.30
N ILE A 356 -15.41 -29.34 -11.04
CA ILE A 356 -16.14 -28.08 -11.28
C ILE A 356 -15.53 -26.94 -10.42
N SER A 357 -15.26 -27.21 -9.14
CA SER A 357 -14.69 -26.22 -8.24
C SER A 357 -13.26 -25.83 -8.62
N LEU A 358 -12.41 -26.79 -9.00
CA LEU A 358 -11.04 -26.50 -9.44
C LEU A 358 -10.99 -25.75 -10.77
N LEU A 359 -11.87 -26.07 -11.71
CA LEU A 359 -12.00 -25.29 -12.96
C LEU A 359 -12.46 -23.87 -12.67
N GLY A 360 -13.44 -23.69 -11.76
CA GLY A 360 -13.86 -22.38 -11.30
C GLY A 360 -12.73 -21.60 -10.66
N ALA A 361 -11.93 -22.25 -9.80
CA ALA A 361 -10.74 -21.63 -9.21
C ALA A 361 -9.71 -21.21 -10.25
N LEU A 362 -9.40 -22.07 -11.21
CA LEU A 362 -8.43 -21.78 -12.26
C LEU A 362 -8.82 -20.54 -13.07
N PHE A 363 -10.06 -20.53 -13.59
CA PHE A 363 -10.56 -19.37 -14.35
C PHE A 363 -10.68 -18.13 -13.47
N GLY A 364 -11.17 -18.26 -12.24
CA GLY A 364 -11.30 -17.15 -11.29
C GLY A 364 -9.96 -16.52 -10.93
N ILE A 365 -8.93 -17.33 -10.67
CA ILE A 365 -7.57 -16.86 -10.37
C ILE A 365 -6.97 -16.12 -11.56
N ILE A 366 -7.05 -16.71 -12.76
CA ILE A 366 -6.52 -16.06 -13.98
C ILE A 366 -7.19 -14.71 -14.20
N LEU A 367 -8.53 -14.67 -14.18
CA LEU A 367 -9.27 -13.43 -14.38
C LEU A 367 -9.02 -12.43 -13.24
N GLY A 368 -8.93 -12.90 -12.00
CA GLY A 368 -8.63 -12.06 -10.82
C GLY A 368 -7.27 -11.40 -10.93
N ILE A 369 -6.22 -12.14 -11.30
CA ILE A 369 -4.89 -11.59 -11.53
C ILE A 369 -4.92 -10.56 -12.67
N LEU A 370 -5.60 -10.83 -13.78
CA LEU A 370 -5.69 -9.89 -14.89
C LEU A 370 -6.39 -8.60 -14.48
N VAL A 371 -7.55 -8.69 -13.83
CA VAL A 371 -8.33 -7.52 -13.36
C VAL A 371 -7.55 -6.74 -12.29
N GLY A 372 -6.91 -7.44 -11.35
CA GLY A 372 -6.11 -6.80 -10.29
C GLY A 372 -4.90 -6.05 -10.83
N ASN A 373 -4.24 -6.56 -11.86
CA ASN A 373 -3.09 -5.90 -12.49
C ASN A 373 -3.45 -4.65 -13.33
N VAL A 374 -4.73 -4.41 -13.63
CA VAL A 374 -5.15 -3.11 -14.17
C VAL A 374 -4.78 -1.98 -13.20
N PHE A 375 -4.91 -2.21 -11.90
CA PHE A 375 -4.43 -1.25 -10.88
C PHE A 375 -2.90 -1.13 -10.87
N GLY A 376 -2.18 -2.23 -11.11
CA GLY A 376 -0.72 -2.23 -11.25
C GLY A 376 -0.24 -1.32 -12.40
N ILE A 377 -0.94 -1.34 -13.53
CA ILE A 377 -0.65 -0.45 -14.66
C ILE A 377 -0.87 1.03 -14.28
N ILE A 378 -1.97 1.34 -13.56
CA ILE A 378 -2.27 2.70 -13.12
C ILE A 378 -1.22 3.21 -12.12
N LEU A 379 -0.67 2.30 -11.29
CA LEU A 379 0.32 2.61 -10.25
C LEU A 379 1.78 2.48 -10.74
N ASP A 380 1.99 2.09 -12.00
CA ASP A 380 3.32 1.87 -12.62
C ASP A 380 4.21 0.87 -11.84
N THR A 381 3.60 -0.19 -11.29
CA THR A 381 4.27 -1.19 -10.45
C THR A 381 4.67 -2.47 -11.17
N GLY A 382 4.38 -2.56 -12.47
CA GLY A 382 4.60 -3.81 -13.22
C GLY A 382 3.55 -4.89 -12.92
N PHE A 383 3.81 -6.10 -13.38
CA PHE A 383 2.90 -7.25 -13.26
C PHE A 383 3.13 -7.99 -11.93
N VAL A 384 2.10 -8.05 -11.10
CA VAL A 384 2.16 -8.65 -9.75
C VAL A 384 1.33 -9.92 -9.70
N ILE A 385 1.88 -10.99 -9.11
CA ILE A 385 1.17 -12.25 -8.85
C ILE A 385 1.23 -12.55 -7.34
N PRO A 386 0.09 -12.58 -6.64
CA PRO A 386 0.05 -12.89 -5.21
C PRO A 386 0.09 -14.42 -4.99
N TRP A 387 1.26 -15.05 -5.16
CA TRP A 387 1.44 -16.51 -5.12
C TRP A 387 0.84 -17.18 -3.88
N ALA A 388 1.02 -16.59 -2.71
CA ALA A 388 0.46 -17.12 -1.47
C ALA A 388 -1.06 -17.26 -1.55
N TRP A 389 -1.75 -16.26 -2.07
CA TRP A 389 -3.19 -16.25 -2.21
C TRP A 389 -3.69 -17.15 -3.33
N VAL A 390 -2.90 -17.34 -4.39
CA VAL A 390 -3.19 -18.33 -5.43
C VAL A 390 -3.27 -19.72 -4.84
N PHE A 391 -2.28 -20.14 -4.04
CA PHE A 391 -2.31 -21.46 -3.38
C PHE A 391 -3.43 -21.59 -2.34
N ILE A 392 -3.66 -20.54 -1.54
CA ILE A 392 -4.77 -20.47 -0.58
C ILE A 392 -6.12 -20.60 -1.33
N GLY A 393 -6.30 -19.89 -2.44
CA GLY A 393 -7.50 -19.95 -3.26
C GLY A 393 -7.80 -21.34 -3.80
N ILE A 394 -6.79 -22.01 -4.36
CA ILE A 394 -6.91 -23.40 -4.83
C ILE A 394 -7.30 -24.33 -3.69
N PHE A 395 -6.65 -24.19 -2.53
CA PHE A 395 -6.93 -25.01 -1.35
C PHE A 395 -8.35 -24.82 -0.83
N ILE A 396 -8.80 -23.57 -0.69
CA ILE A 396 -10.17 -23.25 -0.24
C ILE A 396 -11.19 -23.79 -1.24
N CYS A 397 -10.98 -23.61 -2.55
CA CYS A 397 -11.88 -24.14 -3.55
C CYS A 397 -11.96 -25.67 -3.56
N THR A 398 -10.85 -26.34 -3.28
CA THR A 398 -10.86 -27.80 -3.12
C THR A 398 -11.76 -28.23 -1.95
N ILE A 399 -11.65 -27.51 -0.81
CA ILE A 399 -12.51 -27.77 0.36
C ILE A 399 -13.98 -27.47 0.02
N VAL A 400 -14.25 -26.34 -0.63
CA VAL A 400 -15.61 -25.94 -1.03
C VAL A 400 -16.23 -26.98 -1.95
N GLY A 401 -15.50 -27.44 -2.97
CA GLY A 401 -15.97 -28.48 -3.88
C GLY A 401 -16.26 -29.80 -3.18
N LEU A 402 -15.41 -30.18 -2.21
CA LEU A 402 -15.60 -31.40 -1.43
C LEU A 402 -16.81 -31.29 -0.50
N VAL A 403 -16.92 -30.21 0.27
CA VAL A 403 -18.05 -29.99 1.20
C VAL A 403 -19.38 -29.91 0.45
N ALA A 404 -19.44 -29.13 -0.63
CA ALA A 404 -20.64 -29.00 -1.46
C ALA A 404 -21.05 -30.31 -2.14
N GLY A 405 -20.07 -31.18 -2.46
CA GLY A 405 -20.31 -32.49 -3.08
C GLY A 405 -20.68 -33.62 -2.12
N ILE A 406 -20.33 -33.54 -0.83
CA ILE A 406 -20.54 -34.64 0.14
C ILE A 406 -22.00 -35.03 0.26
N TYR A 407 -22.90 -34.05 0.48
CA TYR A 407 -24.32 -34.33 0.71
C TYR A 407 -25.00 -34.92 -0.55
N PRO A 408 -24.89 -34.38 -1.77
CA PRO A 408 -25.41 -34.99 -3.00
C PRO A 408 -24.82 -36.39 -3.25
N ALA A 409 -23.51 -36.56 -3.07
CA ALA A 409 -22.85 -37.85 -3.27
C ALA A 409 -23.36 -38.94 -2.31
N MET A 410 -23.61 -38.58 -1.04
CA MET A 410 -24.20 -39.51 -0.07
C MET A 410 -25.64 -39.85 -0.45
N LYS A 411 -26.44 -38.87 -0.89
CA LYS A 411 -27.81 -39.09 -1.36
C LYS A 411 -27.84 -40.06 -2.54
N ALA A 412 -26.99 -39.86 -3.55
CA ALA A 412 -26.86 -40.77 -4.69
C ALA A 412 -26.42 -42.19 -4.26
N ALA A 413 -25.47 -42.26 -3.35
CA ALA A 413 -24.96 -43.56 -2.83
C ALA A 413 -26.00 -44.35 -2.02
N LYS A 414 -27.02 -43.72 -1.44
CA LYS A 414 -28.08 -44.36 -0.65
C LYS A 414 -29.30 -44.75 -1.49
N LEU A 415 -29.39 -44.43 -2.80
CA LEU A 415 -30.52 -44.82 -3.64
C LEU A 415 -30.69 -46.33 -3.70
N ASN A 416 -31.96 -46.80 -3.53
CA ASN A 416 -32.31 -48.19 -3.68
C ASN A 416 -32.44 -48.53 -5.16
N PRO A 417 -31.74 -49.55 -5.71
CA PRO A 417 -31.78 -49.90 -7.14
C PRO A 417 -33.19 -50.14 -7.65
N ILE A 418 -34.05 -50.84 -6.87
CA ILE A 418 -35.40 -51.20 -7.25
C ILE A 418 -36.27 -49.93 -7.41
N VAL A 419 -36.17 -49.02 -6.45
CA VAL A 419 -36.92 -47.74 -6.48
C VAL A 419 -36.41 -46.84 -7.61
N ALA A 420 -35.09 -46.80 -7.80
CA ALA A 420 -34.43 -45.96 -8.80
C ALA A 420 -34.79 -46.38 -10.26
N LEU A 421 -35.00 -47.68 -10.52
CA LEU A 421 -35.40 -48.16 -11.83
C LEU A 421 -36.89 -47.98 -12.13
N ARG A 422 -37.76 -47.85 -11.10
CA ARG A 422 -39.20 -47.55 -11.21
C ARG A 422 -39.52 -46.05 -11.25
N TYR A 423 -38.51 -45.22 -11.08
CA TYR A 423 -38.69 -43.74 -11.08
C TYR A 423 -39.02 -43.29 -12.52
N GLU A 424 -40.21 -42.70 -12.71
CA GLU A 424 -40.63 -42.05 -13.96
C GLU A 424 -40.11 -40.63 -14.09
#